data_67fb4c7c2bf74b173f15bb7b5ff8ef26
#
_entry.id   67fb4c7c2bf74b173f15bb7b5ff8ef26
#
_cell.length_a   1.000
_cell.length_b   1.000
_cell.length_c   1.000
_cell.angle_alpha   90.00
_cell.angle_beta   90.00
_cell.angle_gamma   90.00
#
_symmetry.space_group_name_H-M   'P 1'
#
loop_
_entity.id
_entity.type
_entity.pdbx_description
1 polymer ?
#
loop_
_entity_poly.entity_id
_entity_poly.type
_entity_poly.pdbx_seq_one_letter_code
_entity_poly.pdbx_strand_id
1 'polypeptide(L)'
;EKIICDSRVDSEKIQKNALKDIQGQSIELALRMVAELLTETDKVALQYELANGIIEEISRLPKEQFSVPGGEVNVTSSFPLLERQSNEIKNILSEKSGSPVNLNQRLDPGIIGGLIVEMGGMVIDGTLKNKLQRIVQGFK
;
A
#
# COMPACT_ATOMS: atom_id res chain seq x y z
N GLU A 1 -10.27 -43.25 13.59
CA GLU A 1 -9.15 -42.40 13.94
C GLU A 1 -8.84 -41.35 12.85
N LYS A 2 -8.89 -41.75 11.57
CA LYS A 2 -8.72 -40.80 10.48
C LYS A 2 -9.78 -39.70 10.50
N ILE A 3 -11.00 -40.01 10.87
CA ILE A 3 -12.10 -39.07 10.97
C ILE A 3 -11.80 -37.99 12.03
N ILE A 4 -11.25 -38.40 13.16
CA ILE A 4 -10.90 -37.48 14.25
C ILE A 4 -9.75 -36.55 13.83
N CYS A 5 -8.75 -37.08 13.14
CA CYS A 5 -7.64 -36.28 12.64
C CYS A 5 -8.10 -35.26 11.59
N ASP A 6 -8.96 -35.67 10.66
CA ASP A 6 -9.51 -34.78 9.64
C ASP A 6 -10.36 -33.67 10.26
N SER A 7 -11.15 -33.99 11.30
CA SER A 7 -11.94 -33.01 12.03
C SER A 7 -11.06 -31.96 12.72
N ARG A 8 -9.92 -32.33 13.26
CA ARG A 8 -8.98 -31.36 13.86
C ARG A 8 -8.39 -30.44 12.84
N VAL A 9 -7.97 -30.96 11.68
CA VAL A 9 -7.40 -30.15 10.60
C VAL A 9 -8.43 -29.16 10.09
N ASP A 10 -9.66 -29.59 9.88
CA ASP A 10 -10.74 -28.72 9.44
C ASP A 10 -11.05 -27.63 10.47
N SER A 11 -11.07 -27.99 11.75
CA SER A 11 -11.30 -27.06 12.85
C SER A 11 -10.19 -25.99 12.91
N GLU A 12 -8.94 -26.38 12.73
CA GLU A 12 -7.82 -25.45 12.70
C GLU A 12 -7.90 -24.50 11.52
N LYS A 13 -8.27 -25.00 10.33
CA LYS A 13 -8.47 -24.18 9.15
C LYS A 13 -9.60 -23.17 9.34
N ILE A 14 -10.70 -23.59 9.92
CA ILE A 14 -11.84 -22.72 10.22
C ILE A 14 -11.41 -21.59 11.17
N GLN A 15 -10.65 -21.93 12.22
CA GLN A 15 -10.15 -20.94 13.16
C GLN A 15 -9.21 -19.93 12.51
N LYS A 16 -8.30 -20.40 11.66
CA LYS A 16 -7.38 -19.51 10.93
C LYS A 16 -8.14 -18.58 9.98
N ASN A 17 -9.12 -19.12 9.25
CA ASN A 17 -9.94 -18.31 8.35
C ASN A 17 -10.76 -17.29 9.09
N ALA A 18 -11.34 -17.68 10.25
CA ALA A 18 -12.09 -16.77 11.09
C ALA A 18 -11.22 -15.63 11.62
N LEU A 19 -9.98 -15.92 12.03
CA LEU A 19 -9.03 -14.91 12.47
C LEU A 19 -8.69 -13.93 11.35
N LYS A 20 -8.44 -14.43 10.13
CA LYS A 20 -8.17 -13.58 8.97
C LYS A 20 -9.36 -12.67 8.65
N ASP A 21 -10.57 -13.21 8.72
CA ASP A 21 -11.79 -12.45 8.48
C ASP A 21 -11.97 -11.35 9.53
N ILE A 22 -11.73 -11.68 10.80
CA ILE A 22 -11.81 -10.72 11.90
C ILE A 22 -10.76 -9.62 11.72
N GLN A 23 -9.53 -9.98 11.36
CA GLN A 23 -8.47 -9.01 11.11
C GLN A 23 -8.82 -8.09 9.95
N GLY A 24 -9.36 -8.64 8.85
CA GLY A 24 -9.79 -7.85 7.71
C GLY A 24 -10.92 -6.89 8.05
N GLN A 25 -11.92 -7.35 8.79
CA GLN A 25 -13.03 -6.52 9.26
C GLN A 25 -12.56 -5.44 10.21
N SER A 26 -11.61 -5.76 11.10
CA SER A 26 -11.03 -4.79 12.02
C SER A 26 -10.30 -3.68 11.28
N ILE A 27 -9.55 -4.02 10.25
CA ILE A 27 -8.84 -3.04 9.41
C ILE A 27 -9.84 -2.14 8.70
N GLU A 28 -10.89 -2.70 8.10
CA GLU A 28 -11.92 -1.90 7.43
C GLU A 28 -12.63 -0.96 8.40
N LEU A 29 -12.95 -1.45 9.60
CA LEU A 29 -13.57 -0.63 10.63
C LEU A 29 -12.64 0.50 11.07
N ALA A 30 -11.37 0.18 11.29
CA ALA A 30 -10.36 1.17 11.65
C ALA A 30 -10.24 2.26 10.59
N LEU A 31 -10.25 1.87 9.30
CA LEU A 31 -10.17 2.81 8.19
C LEU A 31 -11.40 3.72 8.14
N ARG A 32 -12.59 3.17 8.38
CA ARG A 32 -13.82 3.97 8.44
C ARG A 32 -13.77 4.97 9.60
N MET A 33 -13.30 4.52 10.75
CA MET A 33 -13.18 5.39 11.92
C MET A 33 -12.20 6.54 11.66
N VAL A 34 -11.07 6.23 11.06
CA VAL A 34 -10.08 7.24 10.68
C VAL A 34 -10.67 8.22 9.67
N ALA A 35 -11.37 7.71 8.66
CA ALA A 35 -11.98 8.55 7.63
C ALA A 35 -13.02 9.51 8.22
N GLU A 36 -13.79 9.08 9.21
CA GLU A 36 -14.79 9.92 9.86
C GLU A 36 -14.19 10.93 10.84
N LEU A 37 -13.10 10.54 11.51
CA LEU A 37 -12.46 11.39 12.50
C LEU A 37 -11.60 12.48 11.87
N LEU A 38 -11.06 12.24 10.68
CA LEU A 38 -10.19 13.19 10.01
C LEU A 38 -10.99 14.24 9.25
N THR A 39 -10.59 15.50 9.39
CA THR A 39 -11.09 16.58 8.54
C THR A 39 -10.44 16.48 7.16
N GLU A 40 -10.95 17.23 6.19
CA GLU A 40 -10.33 17.28 4.86
C GLU A 40 -8.86 17.73 4.94
N THR A 41 -8.57 18.70 5.80
CA THR A 41 -7.20 19.16 6.03
C THR A 41 -6.31 18.05 6.60
N ASP A 42 -6.84 17.29 7.55
CA ASP A 42 -6.10 16.17 8.15
C ASP A 42 -5.82 15.07 7.13
N LYS A 43 -6.78 14.80 6.25
CA LYS A 43 -6.61 13.78 5.20
C LYS A 43 -5.51 14.19 4.22
N VAL A 44 -5.44 15.46 3.85
CA VAL A 44 -4.38 15.97 2.97
C VAL A 44 -3.03 15.87 3.65
N ALA A 45 -2.95 16.22 4.95
CA ALA A 45 -1.72 16.10 5.72
C ALA A 45 -1.25 14.64 5.83
N LEU A 46 -2.18 13.72 6.07
CA LEU A 46 -1.88 12.29 6.12
C LEU A 46 -1.36 11.79 4.77
N GLN A 47 -2.01 12.20 3.69
CA GLN A 47 -1.58 11.86 2.33
C GLN A 47 -0.15 12.33 2.07
N TYR A 48 0.17 13.55 2.49
CA TYR A 48 1.50 14.12 2.34
C TYR A 48 2.56 13.28 3.08
N GLU A 49 2.28 12.94 4.32
CA GLU A 49 3.18 12.13 5.15
C GLU A 49 3.40 10.74 4.57
N LEU A 50 2.32 10.09 4.15
CA LEU A 50 2.40 8.75 3.58
C LEU A 50 3.13 8.74 2.24
N ALA A 51 2.94 9.78 1.43
CA ALA A 51 3.65 9.92 0.17
C ALA A 51 5.15 10.09 0.39
N ASN A 52 5.55 10.90 1.37
CA ASN A 52 6.95 11.06 1.73
C ASN A 52 7.57 9.73 2.20
N GLY A 53 6.82 8.94 2.96
CA GLY A 53 7.26 7.62 3.39
C GLY A 53 7.52 6.68 2.22
N ILE A 54 6.66 6.71 1.21
CA ILE A 54 6.83 5.91 -0.01
C ILE A 54 8.07 6.36 -0.79
N ILE A 55 8.30 7.65 -0.89
CA ILE A 55 9.47 8.18 -1.59
C ILE A 55 10.76 7.67 -0.92
N GLU A 56 10.81 7.71 0.41
CA GLU A 56 11.94 7.15 1.16
C GLU A 56 12.10 5.66 0.93
N GLU A 57 11.01 4.91 0.95
CA GLU A 57 11.02 3.47 0.74
C GLU A 57 11.55 3.13 -0.64
N ILE A 58 11.07 3.81 -1.69
CA ILE A 58 11.54 3.61 -3.06
C ILE A 58 13.04 3.92 -3.16
N SER A 59 13.50 4.99 -2.50
CA SER A 59 14.91 5.38 -2.55
C SER A 59 15.84 4.35 -1.91
N ARG A 60 15.34 3.55 -0.97
CA ARG A 60 16.11 2.49 -0.30
C ARG A 60 16.13 1.18 -1.07
N LEU A 61 15.21 0.99 -2.01
CA LEU A 61 15.14 -0.25 -2.78
C LEU A 61 16.37 -0.39 -3.70
N PRO A 62 16.94 -1.60 -3.84
CA PRO A 62 18.07 -1.80 -4.74
C PRO A 62 17.66 -1.67 -6.21
N LYS A 63 18.58 -1.19 -7.03
CA LYS A 63 18.35 -1.03 -8.48
C LYS A 63 17.95 -2.33 -9.16
N GLU A 64 18.39 -3.44 -8.62
CA GLU A 64 18.13 -4.78 -9.18
C GLU A 64 16.64 -5.11 -9.21
N GLN A 65 15.86 -4.55 -8.29
CA GLN A 65 14.41 -4.74 -8.28
C GLN A 65 13.72 -3.97 -9.41
N PHE A 66 14.39 -3.01 -10.00
CA PHE A 66 13.87 -2.19 -11.10
C PHE A 66 14.43 -2.64 -12.47
N SER A 67 14.53 -3.94 -12.67
CA SER A 67 15.11 -4.52 -13.88
C SER A 67 14.23 -4.37 -15.13
N VAL A 68 12.99 -3.95 -14.96
CA VAL A 68 12.07 -3.72 -16.07
C VAL A 68 12.41 -2.38 -16.73
N PRO A 69 12.51 -2.32 -18.09
CA PRO A 69 12.75 -1.05 -18.77
C PRO A 69 11.72 -0.01 -18.35
N GLY A 70 12.21 1.18 -18.03
CA GLY A 70 11.37 2.29 -17.64
C GLY A 70 10.38 2.64 -18.73
N GLY A 71 9.21 3.05 -18.35
CA GLY A 71 8.16 3.43 -19.25
C GLY A 71 7.11 4.17 -18.47
N GLU A 72 5.93 3.58 -18.38
CA GLU A 72 4.83 4.18 -17.66
C GLU A 72 4.79 3.70 -16.21
N VAL A 73 4.63 4.64 -15.32
CA VAL A 73 4.43 4.39 -13.89
C VAL A 73 3.06 4.91 -13.51
N ASN A 74 2.23 4.05 -12.97
CA ASN A 74 0.89 4.42 -12.52
C ASN A 74 0.93 4.67 -11.02
N VAL A 75 0.50 5.87 -10.62
CA VAL A 75 0.42 6.27 -9.21
C VAL A 75 -1.05 6.51 -8.89
N THR A 76 -1.58 5.76 -7.94
CA THR A 76 -2.96 5.92 -7.48
C THR A 76 -2.94 6.52 -6.07
N SER A 77 -3.68 7.59 -5.87
CA SER A 77 -3.76 8.28 -4.58
C SER A 77 -5.15 8.86 -4.37
N SER A 78 -5.46 9.22 -3.14
CA SER A 78 -6.77 9.83 -2.83
C SER A 78 -6.83 11.31 -3.16
N PHE A 79 -5.69 11.98 -3.15
CA PHE A 79 -5.56 13.40 -3.49
C PHE A 79 -4.43 13.59 -4.49
N PRO A 80 -4.44 14.68 -5.28
CA PRO A 80 -3.33 14.95 -6.18
C PRO A 80 -2.01 15.09 -5.43
N LEU A 81 -0.96 14.49 -5.97
CA LEU A 81 0.37 14.65 -5.42
C LEU A 81 0.88 16.07 -5.61
N LEU A 82 1.68 16.55 -4.67
CA LEU A 82 2.39 17.79 -4.87
C LEU A 82 3.37 17.63 -6.03
N GLU A 83 3.57 18.70 -6.79
CA GLU A 83 4.49 18.68 -7.93
C GLU A 83 5.89 18.22 -7.50
N ARG A 84 6.36 18.65 -6.34
CA ARG A 84 7.64 18.25 -5.78
C ARG A 84 7.70 16.73 -5.55
N GLN A 85 6.65 16.15 -4.96
CA GLN A 85 6.58 14.72 -4.69
C GLN A 85 6.54 13.92 -5.99
N SER A 86 5.75 14.36 -6.94
CA SER A 86 5.65 13.74 -8.26
C SER A 86 7.02 13.73 -8.96
N ASN A 87 7.72 14.85 -8.93
CA ASN A 87 9.05 14.97 -9.52
C ASN A 87 10.08 14.10 -8.82
N GLU A 88 10.03 14.01 -7.49
CA GLU A 88 10.92 13.15 -6.72
C GLU A 88 10.72 11.68 -7.07
N ILE A 89 9.49 11.22 -7.15
CA ILE A 89 9.18 9.84 -7.54
C ILE A 89 9.69 9.56 -8.94
N LYS A 90 9.40 10.46 -9.87
CA LYS A 90 9.85 10.33 -11.25
C LYS A 90 11.37 10.24 -11.36
N ASN A 91 12.07 11.12 -10.66
CA ASN A 91 13.53 11.16 -10.69
C ASN A 91 14.14 9.90 -10.09
N ILE A 92 13.63 9.44 -8.95
CA ILE A 92 14.13 8.23 -8.29
C ILE A 92 13.91 7.01 -9.17
N LEU A 93 12.70 6.86 -9.72
CA LEU A 93 12.38 5.72 -10.57
C LEU A 93 13.16 5.74 -11.89
N SER A 94 13.35 6.91 -12.47
CA SER A 94 14.17 7.06 -13.68
C SER A 94 15.62 6.67 -13.41
N GLU A 95 16.16 7.09 -12.28
CA GLU A 95 17.53 6.76 -11.89
C GLU A 95 17.69 5.25 -11.63
N LYS A 96 16.77 4.65 -10.91
CA LYS A 96 16.86 3.23 -10.55
C LYS A 96 16.59 2.30 -11.72
N SER A 97 15.70 2.68 -12.63
CA SER A 97 15.41 1.87 -13.83
C SER A 97 16.42 2.10 -14.95
N GLY A 98 17.17 3.21 -14.90
CA GLY A 98 18.11 3.57 -15.93
C GLY A 98 17.49 4.17 -17.19
N SER A 99 16.20 4.46 -17.17
CA SER A 99 15.47 5.05 -18.28
C SER A 99 14.45 6.07 -17.80
N PRO A 100 14.11 7.09 -18.61
CA PRO A 100 13.08 8.04 -18.24
C PRO A 100 11.73 7.34 -18.03
N VAL A 101 10.99 7.77 -17.02
CA VAL A 101 9.64 7.24 -16.73
C VAL A 101 8.61 8.34 -16.84
N ASN A 102 7.40 7.99 -17.26
CA ASN A 102 6.24 8.87 -17.26
C ASN A 102 5.32 8.48 -16.12
N LEU A 103 4.93 9.46 -15.31
CA LEU A 103 4.00 9.24 -14.21
C LEU A 103 2.58 9.50 -14.67
N ASN A 104 1.72 8.49 -14.51
CA ASN A 104 0.29 8.63 -14.72
C ASN A 104 -0.38 8.62 -13.36
N GLN A 105 -1.00 9.73 -12.99
CA GLN A 105 -1.68 9.86 -11.71
C GLN A 105 -3.15 9.48 -11.87
N ARG A 106 -3.64 8.66 -10.94
CA ARG A 106 -5.05 8.34 -10.81
C ARG A 106 -5.52 8.72 -9.42
N LEU A 107 -6.73 9.26 -9.35
CA LEU A 107 -7.34 9.58 -8.07
C LEU A 107 -8.40 8.54 -7.74
N ASP A 108 -8.26 7.94 -6.56
CA ASP A 108 -9.22 6.98 -6.04
C ASP A 108 -9.66 7.45 -4.65
N PRO A 109 -10.87 7.98 -4.52
CA PRO A 109 -11.37 8.44 -3.22
C PRO A 109 -11.57 7.32 -2.21
N GLY A 110 -11.56 6.06 -2.65
CA GLY A 110 -11.62 4.91 -1.76
C GLY A 110 -10.34 4.70 -0.96
N ILE A 111 -9.22 5.29 -1.39
CA ILE A 111 -7.98 5.28 -0.64
C ILE A 111 -8.03 6.41 0.38
N ILE A 112 -7.99 6.08 1.66
CA ILE A 112 -8.08 7.07 2.73
C ILE A 112 -6.80 7.90 2.83
N GLY A 113 -5.65 7.28 2.60
CA GLY A 113 -4.37 7.97 2.59
C GLY A 113 -3.28 7.11 1.99
N GLY A 114 -2.23 7.76 1.52
CA GLY A 114 -1.11 7.08 0.89
C GLY A 114 -1.26 6.96 -0.60
N LEU A 115 -0.38 6.20 -1.20
CA LEU A 115 -0.40 6.00 -2.65
C LEU A 115 0.09 4.60 -3.01
N ILE A 116 -0.32 4.15 -4.19
CA ILE A 116 0.09 2.89 -4.77
C ILE A 116 0.88 3.21 -6.03
N VAL A 117 2.10 2.70 -6.12
CA VAL A 117 2.97 2.89 -7.29
C VAL A 117 3.08 1.56 -8.03
N GLU A 118 2.71 1.55 -9.30
CA GLU A 118 2.82 0.37 -10.17
C GLU A 118 3.78 0.65 -11.31
N MET A 119 4.79 -0.20 -11.45
CA MET A 119 5.79 -0.08 -12.50
C MET A 119 6.20 -1.46 -12.99
N GLY A 120 5.89 -1.78 -14.23
CA GLY A 120 6.37 -3.01 -14.87
C GLY A 120 6.08 -4.29 -14.11
N GLY A 121 4.90 -4.44 -13.55
CA GLY A 121 4.52 -5.60 -12.75
C GLY A 121 4.92 -5.52 -11.28
N MET A 122 5.72 -4.53 -10.90
CA MET A 122 6.05 -4.28 -9.50
C MET A 122 5.03 -3.32 -8.91
N VAL A 123 4.52 -3.64 -7.73
CA VAL A 123 3.55 -2.82 -7.02
C VAL A 123 4.12 -2.45 -5.65
N ILE A 124 4.17 -1.16 -5.38
CA ILE A 124 4.56 -0.65 -4.06
C ILE A 124 3.32 0.01 -3.46
N ASP A 125 2.79 -0.62 -2.42
CA ASP A 125 1.58 -0.16 -1.74
C ASP A 125 1.96 0.56 -0.45
N GLY A 126 1.84 1.88 -0.47
CA GLY A 126 2.09 2.73 0.69
C GLY A 126 0.83 3.32 1.28
N THR A 127 -0.31 2.65 1.09
CA THR A 127 -1.57 3.11 1.66
C THR A 127 -1.64 2.86 3.16
N LEU A 128 -2.51 3.62 3.82
CA LEU A 128 -2.80 3.41 5.24
C LEU A 128 -3.31 2.00 5.50
N LYS A 129 -4.13 1.48 4.61
CA LYS A 129 -4.65 0.10 4.71
C LYS A 129 -3.51 -0.92 4.78
N ASN A 130 -2.52 -0.79 3.91
CA ASN A 130 -1.36 -1.68 3.91
C ASN A 130 -0.56 -1.57 5.21
N LYS A 131 -0.37 -0.35 5.72
CA LYS A 131 0.32 -0.15 6.99
C LYS A 131 -0.41 -0.81 8.14
N LEU A 132 -1.74 -0.72 8.17
CA LEU A 132 -2.56 -1.38 9.19
C LEU A 132 -2.46 -2.90 9.07
N GLN A 133 -2.47 -3.43 7.85
CA GLN A 133 -2.31 -4.87 7.62
C GLN A 133 -0.98 -5.38 8.16
N ARG A 134 0.10 -4.64 7.93
CA ARG A 134 1.43 -5.00 8.44
C ARG A 134 1.47 -4.98 9.97
N ILE A 135 0.84 -3.99 10.59
CA ILE A 135 0.76 -3.89 12.06
C ILE A 135 -0.01 -5.08 12.62
N VAL A 136 -1.17 -5.40 12.04
CA VAL A 136 -2.01 -6.52 12.50
C VAL A 136 -1.28 -7.85 12.33
N GLN A 137 -0.56 -8.04 11.22
CA GLN A 137 0.23 -9.25 10.99
C GLN A 137 1.39 -9.38 11.98
N GLY A 138 1.89 -8.26 12.50
CA GLY A 138 2.93 -8.23 13.51
C GLY A 138 2.45 -8.63 14.89
N PHE A 139 1.14 -8.58 15.15
CA PHE A 139 0.54 -9.04 16.40
C PHE A 139 0.30 -10.53 16.32
N LYS A 140 1.12 -11.29 17.02
CA LYS A 140 0.96 -12.75 17.10
C LYS A 140 0.54 -13.16 18.50
#